data_37f10940da792ba39aa84baff742731f
#
_entry.id   37f10940da792ba39aa84baff742731f
#
_cell.length_a   1.000
_cell.length_b   1.000
_cell.length_c   1.000
_cell.angle_alpha   90.00
_cell.angle_beta   90.00
_cell.angle_gamma   90.00
#
_symmetry.space_group_name_H-M   'P 1'
#
loop_
_entity.id
_entity.type
_entity.pdbx_description
1 polymer ?
#
loop_
_entity_poly.entity_id
_entity_poly.type
_entity_poly.pdbx_seq_one_letter_code
_entity_poly.pdbx_strand_id
1 'polypeptide(L)'
;SYKVTCYVIICLPLSHITTLQYDLLNGFYLSLIFLLLLALIILLTFIFAVYRPLQVIIRAASNYADGNFDTALEMERQDEIGTLADTLHFMALELNALENDQHKFVSNVSHDFRSPLTSIKGYAQAMADGTIPPELQGKYLDVIIFESERLEKLTQSLLELNKYGTKGTYLDLSVFDLNALIKRTLLMFEGRCKEKMVSFHL
;
A
#
# COMPACT_ATOMS: atom_id res chain seq x y z
N SER A 1 -4.65 -103.87 -15.69
CA SER A 1 -3.52 -103.31 -15.00
C SER A 1 -2.63 -102.55 -15.97
N TYR A 2 -2.59 -101.25 -15.84
CA TYR A 2 -1.72 -100.39 -16.64
C TYR A 2 -0.29 -100.42 -16.00
N LYS A 3 0.68 -100.94 -16.78
CA LYS A 3 2.09 -100.80 -16.40
C LYS A 3 2.64 -99.47 -16.86
N VAL A 4 3.04 -98.58 -15.99
CA VAL A 4 3.79 -97.36 -16.27
C VAL A 4 5.14 -97.75 -16.80
N THR A 5 5.45 -97.39 -18.04
CA THR A 5 6.64 -97.77 -18.79
C THR A 5 7.72 -96.74 -18.92
N CYS A 6 7.45 -95.48 -18.40
CA CYS A 6 8.40 -94.38 -18.56
C CYS A 6 8.16 -93.29 -17.50
N TYR A 7 9.22 -92.87 -16.81
CA TYR A 7 9.24 -91.69 -15.99
C TYR A 7 10.06 -90.57 -16.69
N VAL A 8 9.48 -89.37 -16.94
CA VAL A 8 10.23 -88.23 -17.42
C VAL A 8 10.59 -87.37 -16.22
N ILE A 9 11.85 -87.25 -15.87
CA ILE A 9 12.36 -86.38 -14.83
C ILE A 9 12.88 -85.11 -15.51
N ILE A 10 12.21 -83.95 -15.34
CA ILE A 10 12.66 -82.64 -15.81
C ILE A 10 13.46 -82.01 -14.69
N CYS A 11 14.79 -81.95 -14.80
CA CYS A 11 15.66 -81.20 -13.94
C CYS A 11 15.86 -79.77 -14.43
N LEU A 12 15.23 -78.81 -13.79
CA LEU A 12 15.54 -77.40 -14.02
C LEU A 12 16.74 -77.02 -13.12
N PRO A 13 17.82 -76.45 -13.71
CA PRO A 13 18.98 -76.05 -12.88
C PRO A 13 18.60 -74.85 -11.99
N LEU A 14 18.76 -74.97 -10.71
CA LEU A 14 18.45 -73.95 -9.71
C LEU A 14 19.24 -72.64 -9.94
N SER A 15 20.39 -72.72 -10.64
CA SER A 15 21.21 -71.56 -11.05
C SER A 15 20.48 -70.56 -11.95
N HIS A 16 19.55 -70.99 -12.78
CA HIS A 16 18.76 -70.07 -13.62
C HIS A 16 17.75 -69.24 -12.82
N ILE A 17 17.23 -69.82 -11.74
CA ILE A 17 16.29 -69.12 -10.86
C ILE A 17 17.03 -68.06 -10.01
N THR A 18 18.21 -68.39 -9.51
CA THR A 18 19.03 -67.48 -8.71
C THR A 18 19.59 -66.34 -9.54
N THR A 19 20.03 -66.57 -10.77
CA THR A 19 20.47 -65.46 -11.67
C THR A 19 19.34 -64.50 -12.02
N LEU A 20 18.16 -65.02 -12.38
CA LEU A 20 16.98 -64.15 -12.62
C LEU A 20 16.58 -63.33 -11.40
N GLN A 21 16.69 -63.92 -10.19
CA GLN A 21 16.40 -63.20 -8.93
C GLN A 21 17.41 -62.09 -8.69
N TYR A 22 18.71 -62.31 -8.92
CA TYR A 22 19.73 -61.25 -8.80
C TYR A 22 19.55 -60.16 -9.83
N ASP A 23 19.21 -60.46 -11.08
CA ASP A 23 18.98 -59.46 -12.14
C ASP A 23 17.74 -58.60 -11.83
N LEU A 24 16.68 -59.22 -11.34
CA LEU A 24 15.46 -58.47 -10.90
C LEU A 24 15.74 -57.58 -9.71
N LEU A 25 16.48 -58.06 -8.69
CA LEU A 25 16.85 -57.23 -7.52
C LEU A 25 17.75 -56.08 -7.93
N ASN A 26 18.77 -56.32 -8.77
CA ASN A 26 19.63 -55.24 -9.24
C ASN A 26 18.84 -54.21 -10.08
N GLY A 27 17.92 -54.62 -10.96
CA GLY A 27 17.04 -53.76 -11.67
C GLY A 27 16.16 -52.90 -10.72
N PHE A 28 15.65 -53.52 -9.66
CA PHE A 28 14.86 -52.85 -8.64
C PHE A 28 15.70 -51.80 -7.89
N TYR A 29 16.91 -52.13 -7.43
CA TYR A 29 17.78 -51.16 -6.74
C TYR A 29 18.19 -50.00 -7.66
N LEU A 30 18.50 -50.25 -8.93
CA LEU A 30 18.83 -49.20 -9.89
C LEU A 30 17.66 -48.26 -10.11
N SER A 31 16.44 -48.81 -10.26
CA SER A 31 15.23 -47.98 -10.39
C SER A 31 14.95 -47.17 -9.14
N LEU A 32 15.16 -47.70 -7.95
CA LEU A 32 15.01 -47.01 -6.67
C LEU A 32 15.99 -45.83 -6.57
N ILE A 33 17.27 -46.07 -6.89
CA ILE A 33 18.30 -45.00 -6.89
C ILE A 33 17.93 -43.89 -7.89
N PHE A 34 17.50 -44.28 -9.10
CA PHE A 34 17.08 -43.32 -10.09
C PHE A 34 15.91 -42.45 -9.62
N LEU A 35 14.88 -43.05 -8.99
CA LEU A 35 13.74 -42.31 -8.43
C LEU A 35 14.17 -41.39 -7.29
N LEU A 36 15.09 -41.79 -6.43
CA LEU A 36 15.61 -40.94 -5.36
C LEU A 36 16.40 -39.76 -5.91
N LEU A 37 17.23 -39.96 -6.93
CA LEU A 37 17.95 -38.88 -7.59
C LEU A 37 16.98 -37.90 -8.27
N LEU A 38 15.96 -38.42 -8.95
CA LEU A 38 14.92 -37.56 -9.56
C LEU A 38 14.16 -36.73 -8.52
N ALA A 39 13.77 -37.37 -7.40
CA ALA A 39 13.10 -36.67 -6.30
C ALA A 39 14.00 -35.58 -5.68
N LEU A 40 15.29 -35.86 -5.54
CA LEU A 40 16.26 -34.88 -5.04
C LEU A 40 16.38 -33.67 -5.99
N ILE A 41 16.45 -33.90 -7.29
CA ILE A 41 16.50 -32.82 -8.29
C ILE A 41 15.24 -31.95 -8.22
N ILE A 42 14.07 -32.58 -8.15
CA ILE A 42 12.79 -31.87 -8.03
C ILE A 42 12.75 -31.04 -6.75
N LEU A 43 13.21 -31.59 -5.62
CA LEU A 43 13.27 -30.89 -4.34
C LEU A 43 14.19 -29.66 -4.41
N LEU A 44 15.39 -29.83 -4.98
CA LEU A 44 16.35 -28.72 -5.14
C LEU A 44 15.80 -27.63 -6.05
N THR A 45 15.21 -28.00 -7.18
CA THR A 45 14.58 -27.03 -8.10
C THR A 45 13.44 -26.28 -7.41
N PHE A 46 12.61 -26.96 -6.63
CA PHE A 46 11.54 -26.33 -5.86
C PHE A 46 12.10 -25.31 -4.84
N ILE A 47 13.15 -25.68 -4.11
CA ILE A 47 13.77 -24.77 -3.11
C ILE A 47 14.31 -23.51 -3.78
N PHE A 48 15.00 -23.62 -4.91
CA PHE A 48 15.62 -22.49 -5.58
C PHE A 48 14.61 -21.67 -6.41
N ALA A 49 13.65 -22.32 -7.04
CA ALA A 49 12.70 -21.66 -7.94
C ALA A 49 11.50 -21.02 -7.20
N VAL A 50 11.09 -21.61 -6.05
CA VAL A 50 9.86 -21.18 -5.35
C VAL A 50 10.17 -20.75 -3.92
N TYR A 51 10.76 -21.63 -3.11
CA TYR A 51 10.86 -21.38 -1.68
C TYR A 51 11.71 -20.15 -1.33
N ARG A 52 12.91 -20.02 -1.91
CA ARG A 52 13.82 -18.88 -1.65
C ARG A 52 13.23 -17.54 -2.08
N PRO A 53 12.73 -17.37 -3.30
CA PRO A 53 12.09 -16.12 -3.72
C PRO A 53 10.91 -15.73 -2.83
N LEU A 54 10.07 -16.69 -2.47
CA LEU A 54 8.92 -16.45 -1.61
C LEU A 54 9.34 -15.94 -0.21
N GLN A 55 10.44 -16.46 0.35
CA GLN A 55 10.99 -15.96 1.62
C GLN A 55 11.49 -14.51 1.52
N VAL A 56 12.00 -14.09 0.37
CA VAL A 56 12.41 -12.68 0.14
C VAL A 56 11.18 -11.79 0.15
N ILE A 57 10.11 -12.18 -0.55
CA ILE A 57 8.85 -11.43 -0.60
C ILE A 57 8.22 -11.32 0.80
N ILE A 58 8.19 -12.42 1.57
CA ILE A 58 7.65 -12.42 2.93
C ILE A 58 8.41 -11.45 3.83
N ARG A 59 9.74 -11.44 3.76
CA ARG A 59 10.57 -10.52 4.55
C ARG A 59 10.32 -9.05 4.16
N ALA A 60 10.24 -8.76 2.87
CA ALA A 60 9.93 -7.43 2.39
C ALA A 60 8.54 -6.98 2.86
N ALA A 61 7.53 -7.85 2.74
CA ALA A 61 6.18 -7.58 3.23
C ALA A 61 6.15 -7.31 4.75
N SER A 62 6.96 -8.05 5.54
CA SER A 62 7.09 -7.80 6.97
C SER A 62 7.73 -6.45 7.27
N ASN A 63 8.79 -6.07 6.54
CA ASN A 63 9.42 -4.76 6.68
C ASN A 63 8.45 -3.62 6.34
N TYR A 64 7.65 -3.78 5.27
CA TYR A 64 6.62 -2.82 4.90
C TYR A 64 5.51 -2.69 5.96
N ALA A 65 5.12 -3.80 6.59
CA ALA A 65 4.17 -3.77 7.70
C ALA A 65 4.70 -3.04 8.95
N ASP A 66 6.02 -3.05 9.14
CA ASP A 66 6.70 -2.30 10.21
C ASP A 66 6.98 -0.83 9.85
N GLY A 67 6.48 -0.35 8.69
CA GLY A 67 6.69 1.04 8.22
C GLY A 67 8.04 1.28 7.55
N ASN A 68 8.83 0.25 7.30
CA ASN A 68 10.11 0.38 6.61
C ASN A 68 9.95 0.10 5.11
N PHE A 69 9.65 1.14 4.35
CA PHE A 69 9.41 1.06 2.90
C PHE A 69 10.69 1.18 2.05
N ASP A 70 11.85 1.46 2.65
CA ASP A 70 13.12 1.63 1.92
C ASP A 70 13.69 0.31 1.41
N THR A 71 13.10 -0.82 1.78
CA THR A 71 13.54 -2.14 1.33
C THR A 71 13.15 -2.33 -0.14
N ALA A 72 14.11 -2.16 -1.06
CA ALA A 72 13.88 -2.45 -2.47
C ALA A 72 13.61 -3.96 -2.66
N LEU A 73 12.46 -4.29 -3.23
CA LEU A 73 12.09 -5.64 -3.64
C LEU A 73 12.25 -5.76 -5.15
N GLU A 74 13.52 -5.66 -5.63
CA GLU A 74 13.83 -5.83 -7.04
C GLU A 74 14.08 -7.32 -7.31
N MET A 75 13.27 -7.93 -8.16
CA MET A 75 13.43 -9.29 -8.65
C MET A 75 13.45 -9.29 -10.17
N GLU A 76 14.58 -9.65 -10.78
CA GLU A 76 14.68 -9.83 -12.24
C GLU A 76 14.01 -11.15 -12.69
N ARG A 77 12.69 -11.28 -12.47
CA ARG A 77 11.90 -12.45 -12.86
C ARG A 77 10.67 -11.99 -13.65
N GLN A 78 10.34 -12.78 -14.70
CA GLN A 78 9.19 -12.53 -15.58
C GLN A 78 8.07 -13.58 -15.39
N ASP A 79 8.02 -14.20 -14.21
CA ASP A 79 7.00 -15.18 -13.84
C ASP A 79 6.00 -14.59 -12.81
N GLU A 80 5.08 -15.43 -12.32
CA GLU A 80 4.06 -15.04 -11.34
C GLU A 80 4.66 -14.53 -10.03
N ILE A 81 5.83 -15.05 -9.64
CA ILE A 81 6.56 -14.60 -8.44
C ILE A 81 7.16 -13.21 -8.66
N GLY A 82 7.69 -12.93 -9.85
CA GLY A 82 8.15 -11.60 -10.25
C GLY A 82 7.01 -10.60 -10.24
N THR A 83 5.87 -10.93 -10.87
CA THR A 83 4.67 -10.08 -10.88
C THR A 83 4.18 -9.79 -9.46
N LEU A 84 4.20 -10.77 -8.56
CA LEU A 84 3.83 -10.59 -7.16
C LEU A 84 4.80 -9.64 -6.44
N ALA A 85 6.11 -9.79 -6.68
CA ALA A 85 7.13 -8.91 -6.10
C ALA A 85 6.96 -7.46 -6.56
N ASP A 86 6.76 -7.23 -7.86
CA ASP A 86 6.54 -5.90 -8.44
C ASP A 86 5.27 -5.24 -7.90
N THR A 87 4.18 -6.01 -7.80
CA THR A 87 2.91 -5.52 -7.25
C THR A 87 3.05 -5.12 -5.78
N LEU A 88 3.73 -5.94 -4.99
CA LEU A 88 3.99 -5.65 -3.57
C LEU A 88 4.88 -4.41 -3.42
N HIS A 89 5.92 -4.28 -4.25
CA HIS A 89 6.80 -3.11 -4.25
C HIS A 89 6.03 -1.84 -4.63
N PHE A 90 5.19 -1.89 -5.66
CA PHE A 90 4.33 -0.77 -6.04
C PHE A 90 3.41 -0.34 -4.88
N MET A 91 2.76 -1.31 -4.21
CA MET A 91 1.94 -0.99 -3.03
C MET A 91 2.75 -0.34 -1.90
N ALA A 92 3.99 -0.77 -1.68
CA ALA A 92 4.86 -0.17 -0.68
C ALA A 92 5.21 1.29 -1.00
N LEU A 93 5.50 1.59 -2.27
CA LEU A 93 5.75 2.97 -2.73
C LEU A 93 4.52 3.86 -2.53
N GLU A 94 3.33 3.38 -2.85
CA GLU A 94 2.08 4.11 -2.64
C GLU A 94 1.81 4.36 -1.15
N LEU A 95 2.05 3.37 -0.29
CA LEU A 95 1.90 3.51 1.17
C LEU A 95 2.90 4.53 1.73
N ASN A 96 4.17 4.49 1.31
CA ASN A 96 5.19 5.46 1.71
C ASN A 96 4.82 6.89 1.29
N ALA A 97 4.31 7.05 0.06
CA ALA A 97 3.84 8.35 -0.41
C ALA A 97 2.67 8.88 0.44
N LEU A 98 1.70 8.02 0.76
CA LEU A 98 0.57 8.38 1.62
C LEU A 98 1.00 8.76 3.03
N GLU A 99 1.94 8.02 3.64
CA GLU A 99 2.48 8.34 4.97
C GLU A 99 3.21 9.69 4.98
N ASN A 100 4.06 9.93 3.98
CA ASN A 100 4.75 11.21 3.84
C ASN A 100 3.78 12.39 3.65
N ASP A 101 2.73 12.21 2.86
CA ASP A 101 1.71 13.24 2.66
C ASP A 101 0.90 13.48 3.93
N GLN A 102 0.60 12.44 4.70
CA GLN A 102 -0.04 12.55 6.01
C GLN A 102 0.84 13.33 7.00
N HIS A 103 2.14 13.03 7.06
CA HIS A 103 3.08 13.76 7.91
C HIS A 103 3.18 15.24 7.54
N LYS A 104 3.28 15.56 6.24
CA LYS A 104 3.28 16.94 5.74
C LYS A 104 1.97 17.64 6.10
N PHE A 105 0.84 16.98 5.90
CA PHE A 105 -0.47 17.52 6.23
C PHE A 105 -0.56 17.89 7.72
N VAL A 106 -0.23 16.97 8.64
CA VAL A 106 -0.25 17.21 10.08
C VAL A 106 0.69 18.35 10.46
N SER A 107 1.89 18.40 9.87
CA SER A 107 2.86 19.47 10.12
C SER A 107 2.33 20.84 9.69
N ASN A 108 1.78 20.93 8.48
CA ASN A 108 1.22 22.18 7.93
C ASN A 108 0.03 22.67 8.75
N VAL A 109 -0.90 21.76 9.08
CA VAL A 109 -2.05 22.09 9.94
C VAL A 109 -1.56 22.60 11.30
N SER A 110 -0.60 21.92 11.92
CA SER A 110 -0.04 22.33 13.21
C SER A 110 0.60 23.73 13.16
N HIS A 111 1.29 24.04 12.07
CA HIS A 111 1.90 25.35 11.86
C HIS A 111 0.82 26.43 11.70
N ASP A 112 -0.20 26.18 10.89
CA ASP A 112 -1.28 27.13 10.58
C ASP A 112 -2.17 27.43 11.80
N PHE A 113 -2.29 26.47 12.73
CA PHE A 113 -2.95 26.70 14.02
C PHE A 113 -2.08 27.44 15.03
N ARG A 114 -0.77 27.16 15.06
CA ARG A 114 0.14 27.73 16.08
C ARG A 114 0.25 29.24 15.95
N SER A 115 0.31 29.77 14.74
CA SER A 115 0.46 31.22 14.50
C SER A 115 -0.68 32.05 15.12
N PRO A 116 -1.97 31.82 14.76
CA PRO A 116 -3.08 32.57 15.33
C PRO A 116 -3.23 32.36 16.85
N LEU A 117 -3.03 31.14 17.34
CA LEU A 117 -3.09 30.84 18.78
C LEU A 117 -2.01 31.58 19.55
N THR A 118 -0.82 31.72 19.00
CA THR A 118 0.26 32.51 19.63
C THR A 118 -0.11 33.98 19.71
N SER A 119 -0.70 34.55 18.65
CA SER A 119 -1.17 35.94 18.62
C SER A 119 -2.28 36.19 19.65
N ILE A 120 -3.32 35.31 19.64
CA ILE A 120 -4.42 35.39 20.61
C ILE A 120 -3.89 35.36 22.04
N LYS A 121 -3.06 34.36 22.37
CA LYS A 121 -2.48 34.20 23.70
C LYS A 121 -1.62 35.40 24.09
N GLY A 122 -0.76 35.86 23.18
CA GLY A 122 0.14 37.00 23.43
C GLY A 122 -0.61 38.28 23.76
N TYR A 123 -1.61 38.64 22.93
CA TYR A 123 -2.41 39.85 23.20
C TYR A 123 -3.30 39.73 24.45
N ALA A 124 -3.90 38.57 24.67
CA ALA A 124 -4.67 38.32 25.90
C ALA A 124 -3.81 38.42 27.13
N GLN A 125 -2.59 37.91 27.14
CA GLN A 125 -1.65 38.01 28.24
C GLN A 125 -1.20 39.47 28.45
N ALA A 126 -0.85 40.20 27.39
CA ALA A 126 -0.42 41.58 27.46
C ALA A 126 -1.53 42.54 27.93
N MET A 127 -2.80 42.20 27.73
CA MET A 127 -3.93 42.89 28.34
C MET A 127 -4.10 42.54 29.81
N ALA A 128 -3.93 41.28 30.18
CA ALA A 128 -4.10 40.80 31.54
C ALA A 128 -3.01 41.31 32.49
N ASP A 129 -1.78 41.47 32.02
CA ASP A 129 -0.64 42.00 32.81
C ASP A 129 -0.50 43.53 32.75
N GLY A 130 -1.42 44.21 32.03
CA GLY A 130 -1.44 45.67 31.93
C GLY A 130 -0.38 46.28 31.00
N THR A 131 0.33 45.46 30.23
CA THR A 131 1.29 45.93 29.20
C THR A 131 0.61 46.72 28.11
N ILE A 132 -0.65 46.37 27.77
CA ILE A 132 -1.49 47.14 26.84
C ILE A 132 -2.36 48.11 27.61
N PRO A 133 -2.20 49.45 27.37
CA PRO A 133 -3.04 50.46 28.01
C PRO A 133 -4.53 50.27 27.66
N PRO A 134 -5.45 50.65 28.60
CA PRO A 134 -6.90 50.48 28.38
C PRO A 134 -7.42 51.11 27.09
N GLU A 135 -6.83 52.23 26.63
CA GLU A 135 -7.21 52.95 25.45
C GLU A 135 -6.93 52.17 24.15
N LEU A 136 -5.99 51.20 24.19
CA LEU A 136 -5.60 50.40 23.04
C LEU A 136 -6.19 48.99 23.08
N GLN A 137 -6.83 48.58 24.18
CA GLN A 137 -7.38 47.24 24.35
C GLN A 137 -8.40 46.86 23.24
N GLY A 138 -9.25 47.84 22.86
CA GLY A 138 -10.23 47.64 21.77
C GLY A 138 -9.58 47.16 20.46
N LYS A 139 -8.48 47.81 20.06
CA LYS A 139 -7.74 47.45 18.84
C LYS A 139 -7.17 46.01 18.92
N TYR A 140 -6.65 45.59 20.05
CA TYR A 140 -6.05 44.25 20.22
C TYR A 140 -7.13 43.18 20.41
N LEU A 141 -8.31 43.52 20.96
CA LEU A 141 -9.47 42.66 20.98
C LEU A 141 -9.97 42.35 19.55
N ASP A 142 -9.99 43.37 18.67
CA ASP A 142 -10.32 43.15 17.25
C ASP A 142 -9.36 42.15 16.56
N VAL A 143 -8.07 42.21 16.90
CA VAL A 143 -7.09 41.22 16.39
C VAL A 143 -7.37 39.81 16.91
N ILE A 144 -7.70 39.69 18.22
CA ILE A 144 -8.06 38.39 18.81
C ILE A 144 -9.31 37.81 18.11
N ILE A 145 -10.33 38.63 17.89
CA ILE A 145 -11.56 38.23 17.19
C ILE A 145 -11.22 37.78 15.79
N PHE A 146 -10.44 38.56 15.04
CA PHE A 146 -10.02 38.22 13.67
C PHE A 146 -9.29 36.88 13.59
N GLU A 147 -8.32 36.64 14.50
CA GLU A 147 -7.57 35.37 14.51
C GLU A 147 -8.45 34.19 14.97
N SER A 148 -9.44 34.43 15.82
CA SER A 148 -10.42 33.43 16.22
C SER A 148 -11.33 33.02 15.05
N GLU A 149 -11.84 33.99 14.28
CA GLU A 149 -12.62 33.74 13.06
C GLU A 149 -11.80 33.03 11.99
N ARG A 150 -10.49 33.32 11.91
CA ARG A 150 -9.57 32.64 11.01
C ARG A 150 -9.40 31.17 11.40
N LEU A 151 -9.28 30.86 12.70
CA LEU A 151 -9.24 29.49 13.20
C LEU A 151 -10.54 28.73 12.93
N GLU A 152 -11.68 29.39 13.10
CA GLU A 152 -12.99 28.79 12.76
C GLU A 152 -13.06 28.38 11.30
N LYS A 153 -12.67 29.28 10.39
CA LYS A 153 -12.61 28.97 8.93
C LYS A 153 -11.64 27.82 8.61
N LEU A 154 -10.49 27.78 9.28
CA LEU A 154 -9.52 26.71 9.10
C LEU A 154 -10.09 25.35 9.53
N THR A 155 -10.74 25.30 10.69
CA THR A 155 -11.41 24.08 11.16
C THR A 155 -12.53 23.62 10.24
N GLN A 156 -13.33 24.56 9.73
CA GLN A 156 -14.38 24.25 8.77
C GLN A 156 -13.81 23.66 7.48
N SER A 157 -12.73 24.25 6.95
CA SER A 157 -12.06 23.72 5.75
C SER A 157 -11.48 22.32 5.95
N LEU A 158 -10.93 22.03 7.15
CA LEU A 158 -10.44 20.71 7.49
C LEU A 158 -11.56 19.66 7.58
N LEU A 159 -12.71 20.04 8.13
CA LEU A 159 -13.89 19.17 8.19
C LEU A 159 -14.43 18.86 6.78
N GLU A 160 -14.45 19.87 5.89
CA GLU A 160 -14.83 19.69 4.49
C GLU A 160 -13.84 18.76 3.75
N LEU A 161 -12.53 18.96 3.92
CA LEU A 161 -11.51 18.06 3.36
C LEU A 161 -11.70 16.62 3.83
N ASN A 162 -11.97 16.42 5.11
CA ASN A 162 -12.20 15.08 5.67
C ASN A 162 -13.47 14.45 5.09
N LYS A 163 -14.52 15.24 4.85
CA LYS A 163 -15.77 14.76 4.25
C LYS A 163 -15.61 14.34 2.79
N TYR A 164 -14.77 15.06 2.02
CA TYR A 164 -14.58 14.81 0.59
C TYR A 164 -13.33 13.97 0.27
N GLY A 165 -12.37 13.89 1.18
CA GLY A 165 -11.12 13.14 1.01
C GLY A 165 -11.23 11.63 1.21
N THR A 166 -12.31 11.12 1.77
CA THR A 166 -12.56 9.68 1.86
C THR A 166 -12.88 9.12 0.48
N LYS A 167 -12.10 8.14 0.01
CA LYS A 167 -12.39 7.31 -1.17
C LYS A 167 -13.83 6.77 -1.02
N GLY A 168 -14.79 7.39 -1.69
CA GLY A 168 -16.21 6.99 -1.59
C GLY A 168 -17.21 8.14 -1.57
N THR A 169 -16.78 9.39 -1.72
CA THR A 169 -17.73 10.46 -2.01
C THR A 169 -18.36 10.16 -3.37
N TYR A 170 -19.57 9.60 -3.34
CA TYR A 170 -20.36 9.39 -4.55
C TYR A 170 -20.65 10.75 -5.16
N LEU A 171 -19.99 11.02 -6.29
CA LEU A 171 -20.34 12.18 -7.10
C LEU A 171 -21.71 11.91 -7.73
N ASP A 172 -22.68 12.76 -7.42
CA ASP A 172 -23.96 12.77 -8.14
C ASP A 172 -23.72 13.43 -9.50
N LEU A 173 -23.37 12.60 -10.47
CA LEU A 173 -23.06 13.03 -11.82
C LEU A 173 -24.37 13.41 -12.51
N SER A 174 -24.61 14.71 -12.69
CA SER A 174 -25.73 15.24 -13.42
C SER A 174 -25.27 16.09 -14.60
N VAL A 175 -26.05 16.07 -15.68
CA VAL A 175 -25.82 16.96 -16.82
C VAL A 175 -26.27 18.37 -16.42
N PHE A 176 -25.38 19.34 -16.51
CA PHE A 176 -25.69 20.73 -16.21
C PHE A 176 -25.15 21.68 -17.29
N ASP A 177 -25.78 22.85 -17.41
CA ASP A 177 -25.34 23.93 -18.30
C ASP A 177 -24.21 24.72 -17.60
N LEU A 178 -22.98 24.52 -18.08
CA LEU A 178 -21.80 25.24 -17.57
C LEU A 178 -21.90 26.76 -17.77
N ASN A 179 -22.44 27.21 -18.90
CA ASN A 179 -22.58 28.65 -19.18
C ASN A 179 -23.56 29.30 -18.22
N ALA A 180 -24.70 28.64 -17.95
CA ALA A 180 -25.66 29.11 -16.97
C ALA A 180 -25.07 29.19 -15.56
N LEU A 181 -24.26 28.19 -15.18
CA LEU A 181 -23.57 28.18 -13.88
C LEU A 181 -22.55 29.32 -13.77
N ILE A 182 -21.71 29.54 -14.80
CA ILE A 182 -20.75 30.66 -14.85
C ILE A 182 -21.45 32.00 -14.73
N LYS A 183 -22.52 32.23 -15.52
CA LYS A 183 -23.31 33.49 -15.47
C LYS A 183 -23.86 33.71 -14.05
N ARG A 184 -24.46 32.71 -13.44
CA ARG A 184 -25.00 32.79 -12.08
C ARG A 184 -23.92 33.10 -11.04
N THR A 185 -22.75 32.52 -11.17
CA THR A 185 -21.62 32.78 -10.26
C THR A 185 -21.09 34.20 -10.42
N LEU A 186 -20.96 34.69 -11.67
CA LEU A 186 -20.50 36.05 -11.94
C LEU A 186 -21.44 37.14 -11.38
N LEU A 187 -22.75 36.90 -11.39
CA LEU A 187 -23.70 37.82 -10.76
C LEU A 187 -23.45 38.04 -9.27
N MET A 188 -22.95 37.03 -8.57
CA MET A 188 -22.59 37.15 -7.15
C MET A 188 -21.37 38.06 -6.90
N PHE A 189 -20.53 38.27 -7.90
CA PHE A 189 -19.33 39.11 -7.83
C PHE A 189 -19.55 40.50 -8.47
N GLU A 190 -20.72 40.77 -9.03
CA GLU A 190 -21.01 42.05 -9.74
C GLU A 190 -20.74 43.29 -8.87
N GLY A 191 -21.13 43.25 -7.59
CA GLY A 191 -20.86 44.33 -6.62
C GLY A 191 -19.38 44.60 -6.44
N ARG A 192 -18.59 43.55 -6.20
CA ARG A 192 -17.14 43.65 -6.02
C ARG A 192 -16.41 44.08 -7.29
N CYS A 193 -16.90 43.67 -8.45
CA CYS A 193 -16.34 44.08 -9.74
C CYS A 193 -16.59 45.54 -10.01
N LYS A 194 -17.78 46.09 -9.68
CA LYS A 194 -18.08 47.51 -9.77
C LYS A 194 -17.20 48.35 -8.85
N GLU A 195 -17.00 47.91 -7.61
CA GLU A 195 -16.11 48.63 -6.66
C GLU A 195 -14.65 48.68 -7.16
N LYS A 196 -14.19 47.65 -7.83
CA LYS A 196 -12.79 47.54 -8.32
C LYS A 196 -12.63 47.92 -9.80
N MET A 197 -13.68 48.44 -10.46
CA MET A 197 -13.72 48.82 -11.90
C MET A 197 -13.23 47.67 -12.82
N VAL A 198 -13.56 46.43 -12.49
CA VAL A 198 -13.22 45.24 -13.32
C VAL A 198 -14.46 44.88 -14.15
N SER A 199 -14.29 44.79 -15.48
CA SER A 199 -15.32 44.29 -16.39
C SER A 199 -14.97 42.86 -16.82
N PHE A 200 -15.98 42.00 -16.96
CA PHE A 200 -15.83 40.69 -17.56
C PHE A 200 -16.76 40.56 -18.76
N HIS A 201 -16.24 39.92 -19.81
CA HIS A 201 -16.98 39.59 -21.01
C HIS A 201 -17.09 38.05 -21.08
N LEU A 202 -18.32 37.58 -21.32
CA LEU A 202 -18.66 36.17 -21.50
C LEU A 202 -19.04 35.91 -22.94
#